data_6f0837b821c97f480b608fdf6a5347fc
#
_entry.id   6f0837b821c97f480b608fdf6a5347fc
#
_cell.length_a   1.000
_cell.length_b   1.000
_cell.length_c   1.000
_cell.angle_alpha   90.00
_cell.angle_beta   90.00
_cell.angle_gamma   90.00
#
_symmetry.space_group_name_H-M   'P 1'
#
loop_
_entity.id
_entity.type
_entity.pdbx_description
1 polymer ?
#
loop_
_entity_poly.entity_id
_entity_poly.type
_entity_poly.pdbx_seq_one_letter_code
_entity_poly.pdbx_strand_id
1 'polypeptide(L)'
;LSIDRALAWISERSFTGRHAVVAEPLLKELTHRLHFLINVGLDYLTLGRAMLTLSGGEAQRIRLASQLGSGLVGVTYVLDEPSIGLHPRDNERLISTLRSLQTRGNTVLVVEHDEATIREADTVLELGPGSGSQGGELVFAGSVKELFDNADSLTAQYLRGDLTPPMPDERREAQEYLTLR
;
A
#
# COMPACT_ATOMS: atom_id res chain seq x y z
N LEU A 1 14.50 12.05 -15.36
CA LEU A 1 14.70 10.62 -15.08
C LEU A 1 13.50 10.11 -14.31
N SER A 2 13.05 8.88 -14.60
CA SER A 2 12.16 8.13 -13.73
C SER A 2 12.90 7.67 -12.47
N ILE A 3 12.14 7.30 -11.43
CA ILE A 3 12.72 6.94 -10.13
C ILE A 3 13.64 5.72 -10.26
N ASP A 4 13.23 4.70 -11.04
CA ASP A 4 14.04 3.50 -11.34
C ASP A 4 15.37 3.86 -12.01
N ARG A 5 15.32 4.71 -13.06
CA ARG A 5 16.51 5.17 -13.76
C ARG A 5 17.40 6.06 -12.90
N ALA A 6 16.81 6.85 -12.00
CA ALA A 6 17.58 7.66 -11.06
C ALA A 6 18.33 6.78 -10.07
N LEU A 7 17.69 5.72 -9.56
CA LEU A 7 18.34 4.74 -8.68
C LEU A 7 19.50 4.03 -9.41
N ALA A 8 19.27 3.54 -10.63
CA ALA A 8 20.31 2.90 -11.42
C ALA A 8 21.49 3.85 -11.63
N TRP A 9 21.23 5.09 -12.01
CA TRP A 9 22.26 6.10 -12.25
C TRP A 9 23.06 6.40 -10.97
N ILE A 10 22.42 6.51 -9.80
CA ILE A 10 23.09 6.75 -8.52
C ILE A 10 23.97 5.56 -8.13
N SER A 11 23.47 4.33 -8.32
CA SER A 11 24.18 3.09 -7.96
C SER A 11 25.48 2.87 -8.73
N GLU A 12 25.60 3.44 -9.92
CA GLU A 12 26.80 3.39 -10.76
C GLU A 12 27.85 4.45 -10.37
N ARG A 13 27.54 5.35 -9.45
CA ARG A 13 28.45 6.45 -9.07
C ARG A 13 29.36 6.04 -7.92
N SER A 14 30.62 6.30 -8.13
CA SER A 14 31.66 6.20 -7.10
C SER A 14 32.43 7.51 -7.01
N PHE A 15 32.80 7.87 -5.80
CA PHE A 15 33.56 9.07 -5.52
C PHE A 15 34.82 8.67 -4.77
N THR A 16 35.91 9.43 -4.96
CA THR A 16 37.20 9.16 -4.32
C THR A 16 37.73 10.39 -3.56
N GLY A 17 38.64 10.18 -2.62
CA GLY A 17 39.24 11.25 -1.86
C GLY A 17 38.25 12.02 -0.99
N ARG A 18 38.41 13.33 -0.93
CA ARG A 18 37.54 14.20 -0.10
C ARG A 18 36.07 14.17 -0.52
N HIS A 19 35.79 13.92 -1.80
CA HIS A 19 34.42 13.84 -2.31
C HIS A 19 33.72 12.59 -1.80
N ALA A 20 34.42 11.48 -1.57
CA ALA A 20 33.80 10.26 -1.03
C ALA A 20 33.19 10.49 0.36
N VAL A 21 33.92 11.18 1.24
CA VAL A 21 33.49 11.46 2.62
C VAL A 21 32.14 12.17 2.68
N VAL A 22 31.86 13.08 1.71
CA VAL A 22 30.62 13.83 1.63
C VAL A 22 29.57 13.05 0.82
N ALA A 23 29.96 12.43 -0.28
CA ALA A 23 29.05 11.78 -1.20
C ALA A 23 28.46 10.48 -0.64
N GLU A 24 29.23 9.66 0.06
CA GLU A 24 28.77 8.36 0.55
C GLU A 24 27.51 8.44 1.43
N PRO A 25 27.43 9.27 2.48
CA PRO A 25 26.22 9.37 3.30
C PRO A 25 25.03 9.93 2.51
N LEU A 26 25.25 10.87 1.58
CA LEU A 26 24.20 11.43 0.74
C LEU A 26 23.68 10.40 -0.26
N LEU A 27 24.56 9.64 -0.91
CA LEU A 27 24.16 8.58 -1.83
C LEU A 27 23.40 7.49 -1.12
N LYS A 28 23.85 7.10 0.08
CA LYS A 28 23.14 6.11 0.90
C LYS A 28 21.71 6.55 1.21
N GLU A 29 21.54 7.80 1.64
CA GLU A 29 20.23 8.37 1.96
C GLU A 29 19.34 8.47 0.70
N LEU A 30 19.87 8.97 -0.42
CA LEU A 30 19.13 9.05 -1.67
C LEU A 30 18.72 7.67 -2.19
N THR A 31 19.63 6.69 -2.16
CA THR A 31 19.35 5.31 -2.55
C THR A 31 18.22 4.73 -1.70
N HIS A 32 18.27 4.95 -0.39
CA HIS A 32 17.25 4.47 0.53
C HIS A 32 15.86 5.07 0.21
N ARG A 33 15.78 6.37 -0.03
CA ARG A 33 14.52 7.05 -0.39
C ARG A 33 13.98 6.59 -1.75
N LEU A 34 14.86 6.43 -2.74
CA LEU A 34 14.44 5.94 -4.06
C LEU A 34 13.94 4.49 -3.99
N HIS A 35 14.59 3.63 -3.20
CA HIS A 35 14.08 2.28 -2.96
C HIS A 35 12.69 2.29 -2.34
N PHE A 36 12.41 3.17 -1.35
CA PHE A 36 11.08 3.28 -0.79
C PHE A 36 10.04 3.68 -1.82
N LEU A 37 10.35 4.66 -2.69
CA LEU A 37 9.45 5.06 -3.76
C LEU A 37 9.16 3.91 -4.73
N ILE A 38 10.16 3.09 -5.05
CA ILE A 38 10.00 1.89 -5.89
C ILE A 38 9.14 0.84 -5.16
N ASN A 39 9.38 0.61 -3.88
CA ASN A 39 8.65 -0.39 -3.09
C ASN A 39 7.15 -0.04 -2.93
N VAL A 40 6.80 1.24 -3.00
CA VAL A 40 5.38 1.67 -3.00
C VAL A 40 4.80 1.80 -4.42
N GLY A 41 5.47 1.25 -5.45
CA GLY A 41 4.97 1.19 -6.82
C GLY A 41 5.02 2.53 -7.56
N LEU A 42 6.01 3.39 -7.29
CA LEU A 42 6.18 4.70 -7.93
C LEU A 42 7.42 4.78 -8.82
N ASP A 43 7.97 3.64 -9.23
CA ASP A 43 9.17 3.51 -10.06
C ASP A 43 9.08 4.26 -11.40
N TYR A 44 7.88 4.30 -11.99
CA TYR A 44 7.58 4.97 -13.27
C TYR A 44 7.53 6.49 -13.18
N LEU A 45 7.34 7.09 -12.00
CA LEU A 45 7.24 8.53 -11.85
C LEU A 45 8.58 9.22 -12.14
N THR A 46 8.51 10.39 -12.77
CA THR A 46 9.69 11.22 -12.99
C THR A 46 9.95 12.14 -11.79
N LEU A 47 11.22 12.31 -11.41
CA LEU A 47 11.61 13.19 -10.30
C LEU A 47 11.19 14.66 -10.50
N GLY A 48 10.98 15.08 -11.73
CA GLY A 48 10.53 16.45 -12.06
C GLY A 48 9.01 16.61 -12.17
N ARG A 49 8.22 15.58 -11.84
CA ARG A 49 6.76 15.67 -11.94
C ARG A 49 6.19 16.59 -10.86
N ALA A 50 5.37 17.55 -11.29
CA ALA A 50 4.76 18.50 -10.37
C ALA A 50 3.70 17.81 -9.48
N MET A 51 3.69 18.12 -8.19
CA MET A 51 2.76 17.56 -7.19
C MET A 51 1.29 17.65 -7.61
N LEU A 52 0.89 18.77 -8.25
CA LEU A 52 -0.49 19.00 -8.70
C LEU A 52 -0.95 18.07 -9.83
N THR A 53 -0.02 17.35 -10.47
CA THR A 53 -0.34 16.41 -11.55
C THR A 53 -0.40 14.96 -11.08
N LEU A 54 -0.16 14.72 -9.79
CA LEU A 54 -0.23 13.39 -9.18
C LEU A 54 -1.69 13.00 -8.91
N SER A 55 -1.99 11.73 -9.07
CA SER A 55 -3.23 11.16 -8.54
C SER A 55 -3.23 11.17 -7.00
N GLY A 56 -4.40 11.05 -6.38
CA GLY A 56 -4.52 10.96 -4.92
C GLY A 56 -3.65 9.83 -4.34
N GLY A 57 -3.71 8.63 -4.93
CA GLY A 57 -2.91 7.50 -4.51
C GLY A 57 -1.40 7.70 -4.71
N GLU A 58 -0.95 8.32 -5.81
CA GLU A 58 0.46 8.66 -6.01
C GLU A 58 0.96 9.63 -4.93
N ALA A 59 0.19 10.69 -4.65
CA ALA A 59 0.55 11.68 -3.63
C ALA A 59 0.61 11.05 -2.23
N GLN A 60 -0.33 10.15 -1.90
CA GLN A 60 -0.35 9.43 -0.63
C GLN A 60 0.88 8.54 -0.48
N ARG A 61 1.23 7.76 -1.51
CA ARG A 61 2.41 6.89 -1.51
C ARG A 61 3.73 7.67 -1.42
N ILE A 62 3.83 8.85 -2.04
CA ILE A 62 4.99 9.73 -1.86
C ILE A 62 5.11 10.19 -0.41
N ARG A 63 4.00 10.59 0.23
CA ARG A 63 4.00 10.94 1.65
C ARG A 63 4.42 9.77 2.51
N LEU A 64 3.87 8.58 2.24
CA LEU A 64 4.25 7.35 2.92
C LEU A 64 5.76 7.09 2.78
N ALA A 65 6.30 7.08 1.57
CA ALA A 65 7.73 6.89 1.33
C ALA A 65 8.61 7.93 2.05
N SER A 66 8.16 9.18 2.10
CA SER A 66 8.86 10.25 2.84
C SER A 66 8.87 10.01 4.36
N GLN A 67 7.76 9.53 4.93
CA GLN A 67 7.67 9.19 6.35
C GLN A 67 8.53 7.98 6.70
N LEU A 68 8.51 6.96 5.84
CA LEU A 68 9.31 5.74 5.99
C LEU A 68 10.81 6.01 5.93
N GLY A 69 11.23 6.92 5.07
CA GLY A 69 12.61 7.36 4.94
C GLY A 69 13.14 8.11 6.17
N SER A 70 12.26 8.55 7.08
CA SER A 70 12.69 9.27 8.30
C SER A 70 13.41 8.40 9.33
N GLY A 71 13.31 7.06 9.22
CA GLY A 71 13.95 6.12 10.16
C GLY A 71 13.40 6.19 11.59
N LEU A 72 12.24 6.79 11.80
CA LEU A 72 11.62 6.90 13.12
C LEU A 72 11.25 5.51 13.66
N VAL A 73 11.40 5.35 14.98
CA VAL A 73 11.09 4.13 15.73
C VAL A 73 10.14 4.51 16.87
N GLY A 74 9.21 3.60 17.21
CA GLY A 74 8.24 3.82 18.29
C GLY A 74 7.11 4.79 17.95
N VAL A 75 6.84 4.99 16.64
CA VAL A 75 5.73 5.83 16.17
C VAL A 75 4.58 4.98 15.64
N THR A 76 3.39 5.57 15.56
CA THR A 76 2.22 4.97 14.93
C THR A 76 2.00 5.59 13.56
N TYR A 77 1.99 4.74 12.53
CA TYR A 77 1.61 5.09 11.17
C TYR A 77 0.13 4.76 10.98
N VAL A 78 -0.65 5.74 10.54
CA VAL A 78 -2.07 5.56 10.19
C VAL A 78 -2.22 5.78 8.71
N LEU A 79 -2.70 4.77 8.00
CA LEU A 79 -2.81 4.74 6.56
C LEU A 79 -4.26 4.45 6.17
N ASP A 80 -4.77 5.22 5.23
CA ASP A 80 -6.12 5.07 4.70
C ASP A 80 -6.04 4.61 3.25
N GLU A 81 -6.52 3.39 2.99
CA GLU A 81 -6.53 2.72 1.67
C GLU A 81 -5.20 2.84 0.88
N PRO A 82 -4.04 2.50 1.46
CA PRO A 82 -2.76 2.71 0.78
C PRO A 82 -2.57 1.83 -0.47
N SER A 83 -3.35 0.75 -0.61
CA SER A 83 -3.34 -0.15 -1.78
C SER A 83 -4.11 0.40 -2.98
N ILE A 84 -4.90 1.49 -2.81
CA ILE A 84 -5.78 1.99 -3.86
C ILE A 84 -5.04 2.28 -5.17
N GLY A 85 -5.52 1.69 -6.27
CA GLY A 85 -4.94 1.86 -7.60
C GLY A 85 -3.59 1.15 -7.81
N LEU A 86 -3.16 0.29 -6.90
CA LEU A 86 -2.01 -0.59 -7.10
C LEU A 86 -2.37 -1.83 -7.92
N HIS A 87 -1.42 -2.27 -8.73
CA HIS A 87 -1.46 -3.61 -9.30
C HIS A 87 -1.19 -4.65 -8.17
N PRO A 88 -1.79 -5.85 -8.20
CA PRO A 88 -1.59 -6.86 -7.16
C PRO A 88 -0.12 -7.12 -6.80
N ARG A 89 0.78 -7.14 -7.79
CA ARG A 89 2.23 -7.30 -7.59
C ARG A 89 2.86 -6.17 -6.76
N ASP A 90 2.36 -4.95 -6.92
CA ASP A 90 2.88 -3.79 -6.19
C ASP A 90 2.29 -3.71 -4.78
N ASN A 91 1.09 -4.29 -4.59
CA ASN A 91 0.48 -4.44 -3.27
C ASN A 91 1.32 -5.36 -2.36
N GLU A 92 1.87 -6.47 -2.88
CA GLU A 92 2.79 -7.33 -2.12
C GLU A 92 4.03 -6.57 -1.62
N ARG A 93 4.58 -5.68 -2.45
CA ARG A 93 5.72 -4.81 -2.07
C ARG A 93 5.33 -3.80 -0.99
N LEU A 94 4.14 -3.22 -1.11
CA LEU A 94 3.59 -2.32 -0.09
C LEU A 94 3.46 -3.05 1.25
N ILE A 95 2.82 -4.21 1.28
CA ILE A 95 2.65 -5.05 2.48
C ILE A 95 4.01 -5.38 3.11
N SER A 96 4.98 -5.83 2.32
CA SER A 96 6.35 -6.10 2.78
C SER A 96 7.01 -4.86 3.41
N THR A 97 6.77 -3.68 2.83
CA THR A 97 7.27 -2.41 3.35
C THR A 97 6.61 -2.07 4.69
N LEU A 98 5.30 -2.24 4.83
CA LEU A 98 4.57 -2.02 6.08
C LEU A 98 5.04 -2.99 7.18
N ARG A 99 5.26 -4.26 6.84
CA ARG A 99 5.85 -5.24 7.76
C ARG A 99 7.25 -4.85 8.22
N SER A 100 8.07 -4.30 7.33
CA SER A 100 9.41 -3.83 7.69
C SER A 100 9.39 -2.65 8.67
N LEU A 101 8.35 -1.82 8.64
CA LEU A 101 8.14 -0.77 9.66
C LEU A 101 7.82 -1.35 11.01
N GLN A 102 6.90 -2.30 11.06
CA GLN A 102 6.50 -2.96 12.29
C GLN A 102 7.69 -3.66 12.95
N THR A 103 8.51 -4.38 12.19
CA THR A 103 9.71 -5.05 12.70
C THR A 103 10.75 -4.10 13.28
N ARG A 104 10.73 -2.82 12.88
CA ARG A 104 11.56 -1.75 13.46
C ARG A 104 11.00 -1.17 14.77
N GLY A 105 9.91 -1.72 15.29
CA GLY A 105 9.29 -1.29 16.55
C GLY A 105 8.26 -0.17 16.39
N ASN A 106 7.66 -0.04 15.21
CA ASN A 106 6.55 0.89 14.97
C ASN A 106 5.20 0.16 15.03
N THR A 107 4.14 0.92 15.27
CA THR A 107 2.77 0.45 15.10
C THR A 107 2.25 0.90 13.74
N VAL A 108 1.60 0.00 13.01
CA VAL A 108 1.01 0.30 11.70
C VAL A 108 -0.48 0.02 11.76
N LEU A 109 -1.30 1.06 11.62
CA LEU A 109 -2.75 0.98 11.53
C LEU A 109 -3.16 1.27 10.09
N VAL A 110 -3.87 0.33 9.47
CA VAL A 110 -4.27 0.44 8.07
C VAL A 110 -5.78 0.29 7.96
N VAL A 111 -6.43 1.24 7.31
CA VAL A 111 -7.82 1.09 6.87
C VAL A 111 -7.77 0.48 5.47
N GLU A 112 -8.27 -0.73 5.31
CA GLU A 112 -8.17 -1.48 4.06
C GLU A 112 -9.37 -2.39 3.81
N HIS A 113 -9.59 -2.67 2.53
CA HIS A 113 -10.57 -3.65 2.06
C HIS A 113 -9.95 -4.70 1.12
N ASP A 114 -8.64 -4.62 0.90
CA ASP A 114 -7.87 -5.59 0.11
C ASP A 114 -7.63 -6.87 0.92
N GLU A 115 -8.00 -8.02 0.33
CA GLU A 115 -7.90 -9.32 0.98
C GLU A 115 -6.46 -9.67 1.38
N ALA A 116 -5.47 -9.39 0.51
CA ALA A 116 -4.08 -9.73 0.79
C ALA A 116 -3.54 -8.95 2.00
N THR A 117 -3.90 -7.67 2.10
CA THR A 117 -3.55 -6.83 3.23
C THR A 117 -4.21 -7.29 4.53
N ILE A 118 -5.50 -7.66 4.49
CA ILE A 118 -6.23 -8.16 5.66
C ILE A 118 -5.61 -9.46 6.16
N ARG A 119 -5.27 -10.40 5.25
CA ARG A 119 -4.66 -11.69 5.60
C ARG A 119 -3.29 -11.55 6.26
N GLU A 120 -2.58 -10.50 5.97
CA GLU A 120 -1.26 -10.20 6.54
C GLU A 120 -1.33 -9.39 7.85
N ALA A 121 -2.50 -9.01 8.34
CA ALA A 121 -2.62 -8.28 9.59
C ALA A 121 -2.38 -9.17 10.83
N ASP A 122 -1.84 -8.60 11.90
CA ASP A 122 -1.75 -9.30 13.20
C ASP A 122 -3.08 -9.24 13.94
N THR A 123 -3.77 -8.10 13.82
CA THR A 123 -5.06 -7.84 14.45
C THR A 123 -5.97 -7.14 13.45
N VAL A 124 -7.22 -7.57 13.40
CA VAL A 124 -8.27 -6.96 12.59
C VAL A 124 -9.32 -6.35 13.51
N LEU A 125 -9.72 -5.13 13.18
CA LEU A 125 -10.84 -4.44 13.78
C LEU A 125 -11.89 -4.25 12.69
N GLU A 126 -13.06 -4.84 12.85
CA GLU A 126 -14.18 -4.68 11.91
C GLU A 126 -15.21 -3.72 12.50
N LEU A 127 -15.52 -2.68 11.74
CA LEU A 127 -16.55 -1.70 12.09
C LEU A 127 -17.78 -1.93 11.22
N GLY A 128 -18.93 -1.94 11.85
CA GLY A 128 -20.21 -2.22 11.17
C GLY A 128 -21.42 -1.90 12.06
N PRO A 129 -22.57 -2.63 11.87
CA PRO A 129 -22.80 -3.61 10.81
C PRO A 129 -23.05 -2.99 9.42
N GLY A 130 -23.46 -1.72 9.36
CA GLY A 130 -23.72 -1.00 8.13
C GLY A 130 -22.79 0.19 7.91
N SER A 131 -23.20 1.13 7.06
CA SER A 131 -22.46 2.37 6.78
C SER A 131 -23.22 3.60 7.25
N GLY A 132 -22.52 4.73 7.39
CA GLY A 132 -23.12 6.00 7.82
C GLY A 132 -23.72 5.92 9.22
N SER A 133 -24.97 6.34 9.38
CA SER A 133 -25.67 6.35 10.67
C SER A 133 -25.99 4.97 11.25
N GLN A 134 -25.84 3.91 10.46
CA GLN A 134 -26.06 2.52 10.87
C GLN A 134 -24.76 1.74 11.06
N GLY A 135 -23.62 2.43 11.04
CA GLY A 135 -22.30 1.86 11.19
C GLY A 135 -21.51 2.49 12.35
N GLY A 136 -20.23 2.16 12.42
CA GLY A 136 -19.32 2.72 13.41
C GLY A 136 -19.26 1.96 14.73
N GLU A 137 -19.97 0.85 14.86
CA GLU A 137 -19.84 -0.05 16.02
C GLU A 137 -18.70 -1.05 15.76
N LEU A 138 -17.96 -1.39 16.82
CA LEU A 138 -16.94 -2.44 16.75
C LEU A 138 -17.65 -3.80 16.79
N VAL A 139 -17.70 -4.48 15.65
CA VAL A 139 -18.35 -5.81 15.53
C VAL A 139 -17.39 -6.96 15.71
N PHE A 140 -16.11 -6.73 15.43
CA PHE A 140 -15.05 -7.72 15.66
C PHE A 140 -13.72 -7.04 16.02
N ALA A 141 -12.97 -7.67 16.93
CA ALA A 141 -11.59 -7.33 17.26
C ALA A 141 -10.83 -8.62 17.62
N GLY A 142 -9.80 -8.96 16.85
CA GLY A 142 -9.04 -10.19 17.08
C GLY A 142 -8.01 -10.46 15.99
N SER A 143 -7.36 -11.61 16.07
CA SER A 143 -6.43 -12.07 15.04
C SER A 143 -7.15 -12.43 13.73
N VAL A 144 -6.42 -12.48 12.64
CA VAL A 144 -6.95 -12.93 11.34
C VAL A 144 -7.54 -14.35 11.45
N LYS A 145 -6.92 -15.23 12.23
CA LYS A 145 -7.45 -16.58 12.45
C LYS A 145 -8.82 -16.56 13.13
N GLU A 146 -8.95 -15.78 14.20
CA GLU A 146 -10.23 -15.63 14.91
C GLU A 146 -11.30 -14.97 14.02
N LEU A 147 -10.90 -14.03 13.14
CA LEU A 147 -11.81 -13.47 12.14
C LEU A 147 -12.36 -14.57 11.22
N PHE A 148 -11.50 -15.43 10.68
CA PHE A 148 -11.92 -16.52 9.79
C PHE A 148 -12.79 -17.56 10.50
N ASP A 149 -12.65 -17.75 11.80
CA ASP A 149 -13.48 -18.64 12.61
C ASP A 149 -14.82 -17.99 13.02
N ASN A 150 -14.97 -16.68 12.85
CA ASN A 150 -16.18 -15.93 13.22
C ASN A 150 -17.26 -16.08 12.13
N ALA A 151 -18.35 -16.76 12.49
CA ALA A 151 -19.49 -16.96 11.57
C ALA A 151 -20.32 -15.68 11.34
N ASP A 152 -20.33 -14.75 12.28
CA ASP A 152 -21.15 -13.55 12.25
C ASP A 152 -20.46 -12.38 11.52
N SER A 153 -19.14 -12.46 11.32
CA SER A 153 -18.41 -11.44 10.58
C SER A 153 -18.76 -11.49 9.08
N LEU A 154 -19.27 -10.38 8.57
CA LEU A 154 -19.57 -10.23 7.15
C LEU A 154 -18.29 -10.28 6.32
N THR A 155 -17.24 -9.62 6.79
CA THR A 155 -15.91 -9.64 6.16
C THR A 155 -15.37 -11.07 6.06
N ALA A 156 -15.45 -11.84 7.13
CA ALA A 156 -15.01 -13.23 7.12
C ALA A 156 -15.79 -14.10 6.13
N GLN A 157 -17.11 -13.93 6.04
CA GLN A 157 -17.96 -14.66 5.10
C GLN A 157 -17.55 -14.38 3.63
N TYR A 158 -17.25 -13.12 3.29
CA TYR A 158 -16.74 -12.77 1.96
C TYR A 158 -15.34 -13.34 1.71
N LEU A 159 -14.44 -13.22 2.67
CA LEU A 159 -13.05 -13.72 2.55
C LEU A 159 -12.95 -15.25 2.48
N ARG A 160 -13.92 -15.99 3.05
CA ARG A 160 -14.05 -17.44 2.91
C ARG A 160 -14.73 -17.86 1.61
N GLY A 161 -15.42 -16.92 0.93
CA GLY A 161 -16.24 -17.22 -0.24
C GLY A 161 -17.62 -17.78 0.09
N ASP A 162 -18.04 -17.73 1.37
CA ASP A 162 -19.38 -18.14 1.80
C ASP A 162 -20.45 -17.17 1.25
N LEU A 163 -20.08 -15.91 1.10
CA LEU A 163 -20.87 -14.88 0.44
C LEU A 163 -20.17 -14.41 -0.83
N THR A 164 -20.93 -14.32 -1.90
CA THR A 164 -20.51 -13.69 -3.16
C THR A 164 -21.49 -12.58 -3.52
N PRO A 165 -21.01 -11.51 -4.20
CA PRO A 165 -21.92 -10.51 -4.72
C PRO A 165 -22.99 -11.17 -5.60
N PRO A 166 -24.26 -10.74 -5.51
CA PRO A 166 -25.32 -11.33 -6.31
C PRO A 166 -25.01 -11.14 -7.79
N MET A 167 -24.87 -12.24 -8.51
CA MET A 167 -24.71 -12.21 -9.96
C MET A 167 -26.11 -12.40 -10.59
N PRO A 168 -26.45 -11.62 -11.62
CA PRO A 168 -27.70 -11.84 -12.34
C PRO A 168 -27.69 -13.21 -13.01
N ASP A 169 -28.79 -13.94 -12.88
CA ASP A 169 -28.97 -15.28 -13.47
C ASP A 169 -28.82 -15.26 -15.00
N GLU A 170 -29.21 -14.13 -15.60
CA GLU A 170 -29.07 -13.91 -17.05
C GLU A 170 -28.26 -12.63 -17.31
N ARG A 171 -27.28 -12.73 -18.22
CA ARG A 171 -26.57 -11.56 -18.74
C ARG A 171 -27.45 -10.89 -19.79
N ARG A 172 -27.46 -9.54 -19.79
CA ARG A 172 -28.09 -8.78 -20.87
C ARG A 172 -27.47 -9.18 -22.20
N GLU A 173 -28.30 -9.47 -23.21
CA GLU A 173 -27.82 -9.64 -24.56
C GLU A 173 -27.23 -8.32 -25.08
N ALA A 174 -26.07 -8.43 -25.75
CA ALA A 174 -25.44 -7.28 -26.35
C ALA A 174 -26.27 -6.82 -27.56
N GLN A 175 -26.79 -5.61 -27.52
CA GLN A 175 -27.55 -5.02 -28.62
C GLN A 175 -26.64 -4.35 -29.65
N GLU A 176 -25.47 -3.87 -29.23
CA GLU A 176 -24.49 -3.22 -30.10
C GLU A 176 -23.07 -3.64 -29.69
N TYR A 177 -22.16 -3.68 -30.64
CA TYR A 177 -20.75 -4.02 -30.42
C TYR A 177 -19.84 -2.87 -30.82
N LEU A 178 -18.85 -2.56 -29.96
CA LEU A 178 -17.78 -1.66 -30.30
C LEU A 178 -16.72 -2.42 -31.11
N THR A 179 -16.49 -2.03 -32.34
CA THR A 179 -15.44 -2.63 -33.18
C THR A 179 -14.21 -1.75 -33.12
N LEU A 180 -13.13 -2.25 -32.48
CA LEU A 180 -11.80 -1.65 -32.55
C LEU A 180 -11.11 -2.09 -33.84
N ARG A 181 -10.69 -1.12 -34.64
CA ARG A 181 -9.86 -1.33 -35.85
C ARG A 181 -8.43 -0.89 -35.58
#